data_66984bb372f90fded380a2136ce3278b
#
_entry.id   66984bb372f90fded380a2136ce3278b
#
_cell.length_a   1.000
_cell.length_b   1.000
_cell.length_c   1.000
_cell.angle_alpha   90.00
_cell.angle_beta   90.00
_cell.angle_gamma   90.00
#
_symmetry.space_group_name_H-M   'P 1'
#
loop_
_entity.id
_entity.type
_entity.pdbx_description
1 polymer ?
#
loop_
_entity_poly.entity_id
_entity_poly.type
_entity_poly.pdbx_seq_one_letter_code
_entity_poly.pdbx_strand_id
1 'polypeptide(L)'
;MKQKNGFSGQIGFVFAAAGSAVGVGNLWRFPYLAAKDGGGLFLIIYLVLVLTVGFTLLTTDIAIGRKTGKSAIYAYEAMRKKWKFLGVLTFLVPILIMTYYAVIGGWILKYITIYLLGSGEQAVDSNCFSNFISVPSSVWYSIAFMLLTSFIVYNGVEKGIERVSKFIMPVLLLMVVGIAVFSLTLKTTLEDGTLRTGLQGLAVYLTPDLSGITLERFLQIALDAMSQLFFSLSVSMGIMITYGSYVKKDVDLNKSVSQIELMDTGVAFLAGVMIIPAVFVFSGLEGMSAGPGLMFVSLPKVFFCMGFAGRMIGILFFTLAAFAALTSCISVLESITANCMELFHSERKKTTGILSVVYLIATAVIALGYSVFYVEVKLPNGSTGQLLDIMDYISNSFLMPFIALLSSIFIGWVMK
;
A
#
# COMPACT_ATOMS: atom_id res chain seq x y z
N MET A 1 -3.10 21.20 28.77
CA MET A 1 -3.13 20.48 27.49
C MET A 1 -3.91 19.20 27.72
N LYS A 2 -5.08 19.00 27.05
CA LYS A 2 -5.78 17.72 27.06
C LYS A 2 -4.84 16.67 26.48
N GLN A 3 -4.63 15.57 27.19
CA GLN A 3 -3.80 14.45 26.78
C GLN A 3 -4.22 14.05 25.36
N LYS A 4 -3.30 14.10 24.37
CA LYS A 4 -3.56 13.57 23.03
C LYS A 4 -3.98 12.12 23.22
N ASN A 5 -5.16 11.72 22.73
CA ASN A 5 -5.57 10.31 22.68
C ASN A 5 -4.54 9.58 21.80
N GLY A 6 -3.64 8.84 22.43
CA GLY A 6 -2.61 8.05 21.80
C GLY A 6 -3.00 6.57 21.73
N PHE A 7 -2.09 5.74 21.27
CA PHE A 7 -2.25 4.28 21.31
C PHE A 7 -2.31 3.76 22.74
N SER A 8 -3.12 2.73 22.96
CA SER A 8 -3.28 2.12 24.29
C SER A 8 -1.98 1.46 24.79
N GLY A 9 -1.15 0.92 23.86
CA GLY A 9 0.11 0.26 24.16
C GLY A 9 0.86 -0.14 22.90
N GLN A 10 1.97 -0.89 23.08
CA GLN A 10 2.85 -1.31 21.98
C GLN A 10 2.13 -2.09 20.88
N ILE A 11 1.29 -3.08 21.23
CA ILE A 11 0.58 -3.92 20.26
C ILE A 11 -0.36 -3.09 19.37
N GLY A 12 -1.09 -2.13 19.97
CA GLY A 12 -1.98 -1.24 19.22
C GLY A 12 -1.22 -0.37 18.23
N PHE A 13 -0.08 0.18 18.65
CA PHE A 13 0.81 0.94 17.77
C PHE A 13 1.36 0.06 16.64
N VAL A 14 1.92 -1.11 16.96
CA VAL A 14 2.51 -2.02 15.96
C VAL A 14 1.48 -2.43 14.91
N PHE A 15 0.27 -2.83 15.31
CA PHE A 15 -0.76 -3.23 14.35
C PHE A 15 -1.29 -2.06 13.52
N ALA A 16 -1.39 -0.86 14.08
CA ALA A 16 -1.78 0.32 13.31
C ALA A 16 -0.70 0.72 12.29
N ALA A 17 0.58 0.72 12.71
CA ALA A 17 1.69 1.05 11.83
C ALA A 17 1.94 -0.04 10.78
N ALA A 18 1.90 -1.33 11.15
CA ALA A 18 1.96 -2.43 10.20
C ALA A 18 0.77 -2.42 9.24
N GLY A 19 -0.45 -2.09 9.70
CA GLY A 19 -1.60 -1.92 8.82
C GLY A 19 -1.49 -0.74 7.88
N SER A 20 -0.71 0.29 8.22
CA SER A 20 -0.35 1.37 7.29
C SER A 20 0.64 0.89 6.24
N ALA A 21 1.64 0.11 6.65
CA ALA A 21 2.68 -0.42 5.79
C ALA A 21 2.14 -1.49 4.84
N VAL A 22 1.41 -2.48 5.36
CA VAL A 22 0.77 -3.53 4.56
C VAL A 22 -0.38 -2.94 3.75
N GLY A 23 -0.09 -2.62 2.50
CA GLY A 23 -1.04 -2.00 1.58
C GLY A 23 -1.26 -2.82 0.31
N VAL A 24 -2.01 -2.23 -0.60
CA VAL A 24 -2.27 -2.83 -1.91
C VAL A 24 -0.98 -3.03 -2.71
N GLY A 25 0.05 -2.21 -2.46
CA GLY A 25 1.37 -2.33 -3.08
C GLY A 25 2.07 -3.67 -2.81
N ASN A 26 1.85 -4.26 -1.63
CA ASN A 26 2.36 -5.60 -1.29
C ASN A 26 1.65 -6.69 -2.12
N LEU A 27 0.40 -6.46 -2.56
CA LEU A 27 -0.43 -7.44 -3.26
C LEU A 27 -0.31 -7.38 -4.78
N TRP A 28 0.06 -6.25 -5.39
CA TRP A 28 0.21 -6.20 -6.85
C TRP A 28 1.61 -5.79 -7.30
N ARG A 29 2.17 -4.71 -6.70
CA ARG A 29 3.44 -4.14 -7.17
C ARG A 29 4.62 -5.03 -6.80
N PHE A 30 4.66 -5.50 -5.56
CA PHE A 30 5.75 -6.35 -5.08
C PHE A 30 5.85 -7.68 -5.86
N PRO A 31 4.76 -8.50 -6.03
CA PRO A 31 4.82 -9.71 -6.83
C PRO A 31 5.19 -9.45 -8.29
N TYR A 32 4.67 -8.36 -8.88
CA TYR A 32 5.03 -7.98 -10.24
C TYR A 32 6.52 -7.67 -10.38
N LEU A 33 7.07 -6.82 -9.50
CA LEU A 33 8.50 -6.47 -9.52
C LEU A 33 9.37 -7.70 -9.29
N ALA A 34 9.01 -8.55 -8.33
CA ALA A 34 9.75 -9.78 -8.08
C ALA A 34 9.79 -10.69 -9.31
N ALA A 35 8.66 -10.88 -10.00
CA ALA A 35 8.61 -11.69 -11.22
C ALA A 35 9.39 -11.05 -12.39
N LYS A 36 9.29 -9.73 -12.55
CA LYS A 36 9.97 -8.96 -13.60
C LYS A 36 11.48 -8.89 -13.41
N ASP A 37 11.93 -8.80 -12.16
CA ASP A 37 13.29 -8.40 -11.79
C ASP A 37 14.14 -9.58 -11.28
N GLY A 38 13.89 -10.78 -11.81
CA GLY A 38 14.71 -11.96 -11.59
C GLY A 38 14.44 -12.72 -10.30
N GLY A 39 13.20 -12.70 -9.81
CA GLY A 39 12.74 -13.54 -8.68
C GLY A 39 13.58 -13.34 -7.42
N GLY A 40 14.34 -14.37 -7.06
CA GLY A 40 15.19 -14.36 -5.87
C GLY A 40 16.24 -13.25 -5.83
N LEU A 41 16.69 -12.74 -6.99
CA LEU A 41 17.62 -11.61 -7.03
C LEU A 41 16.96 -10.34 -6.47
N PHE A 42 15.74 -10.02 -6.93
CA PHE A 42 14.95 -8.91 -6.38
C PHE A 42 14.71 -9.09 -4.87
N LEU A 43 14.37 -10.31 -4.42
CA LEU A 43 14.13 -10.60 -3.00
C LEU A 43 15.37 -10.33 -2.14
N ILE A 44 16.56 -10.74 -2.59
CA ILE A 44 17.82 -10.51 -1.85
C ILE A 44 18.08 -9.00 -1.75
N ILE A 45 18.01 -8.26 -2.86
CA ILE A 45 18.22 -6.82 -2.88
C ILE A 45 17.21 -6.12 -1.98
N TYR A 46 15.92 -6.47 -2.10
CA TYR A 46 14.85 -5.91 -1.28
C TYR A 46 15.10 -6.15 0.21
N LEU A 47 15.47 -7.37 0.62
CA LEU A 47 15.74 -7.72 2.01
C LEU A 47 16.93 -6.92 2.58
N VAL A 48 18.00 -6.75 1.81
CA VAL A 48 19.15 -5.91 2.22
C VAL A 48 18.70 -4.46 2.41
N LEU A 49 17.89 -3.93 1.51
CA LEU A 49 17.37 -2.55 1.61
C LEU A 49 16.40 -2.38 2.80
N VAL A 50 15.55 -3.36 3.07
CA VAL A 50 14.66 -3.36 4.26
C VAL A 50 15.49 -3.26 5.52
N LEU A 51 16.42 -4.18 5.74
CA LEU A 51 17.23 -4.27 6.97
C LEU A 51 18.18 -3.08 7.18
N THR A 52 18.50 -2.33 6.14
CA THR A 52 19.41 -1.18 6.21
C THR A 52 18.67 0.15 6.11
N VAL A 53 18.17 0.47 4.93
CA VAL A 53 17.52 1.76 4.64
C VAL A 53 16.13 1.82 5.27
N GLY A 54 15.34 0.76 5.14
CA GLY A 54 13.97 0.67 5.66
C GLY A 54 13.94 0.84 7.17
N PHE A 55 14.69 0.02 7.89
CA PHE A 55 14.79 0.07 9.35
C PHE A 55 15.21 1.46 9.84
N THR A 56 16.21 2.05 9.20
CA THR A 56 16.73 3.37 9.57
C THR A 56 15.72 4.47 9.36
N LEU A 57 15.06 4.52 8.20
CA LEU A 57 14.05 5.55 7.89
C LEU A 57 12.80 5.41 8.74
N LEU A 58 12.31 4.18 8.92
CA LEU A 58 11.13 3.91 9.74
C LEU A 58 11.37 4.29 11.20
N THR A 59 12.53 3.89 11.76
CA THR A 59 12.96 4.29 13.11
C THR A 59 13.05 5.80 13.24
N THR A 60 13.63 6.47 12.25
CA THR A 60 13.80 7.91 12.20
C THR A 60 12.47 8.64 12.23
N ASP A 61 11.54 8.31 11.36
CA ASP A 61 10.22 8.95 11.27
C ASP A 61 9.45 8.78 12.59
N ILE A 62 9.41 7.56 13.14
CA ILE A 62 8.73 7.29 14.41
C ILE A 62 9.40 8.04 15.58
N ALA A 63 10.74 8.07 15.61
CA ALA A 63 11.50 8.75 16.66
C ALA A 63 11.30 10.27 16.64
N ILE A 64 11.26 10.89 15.44
CA ILE A 64 10.95 12.32 15.26
C ILE A 64 9.57 12.62 15.85
N GLY A 65 8.57 11.83 15.48
CA GLY A 65 7.21 11.96 15.99
C GLY A 65 7.13 11.83 17.51
N ARG A 66 7.74 10.77 18.07
CA ARG A 66 7.75 10.52 19.52
C ARG A 66 8.48 11.58 20.32
N LYS A 67 9.64 12.04 19.80
CA LYS A 67 10.45 13.08 20.45
C LYS A 67 9.72 14.40 20.54
N THR A 68 9.04 14.80 19.48
CA THR A 68 8.38 16.10 19.36
C THR A 68 6.96 16.10 19.88
N GLY A 69 6.27 14.94 19.87
CA GLY A 69 4.84 14.82 20.14
C GLY A 69 3.96 15.55 19.14
N LYS A 70 4.49 15.81 17.91
CA LYS A 70 3.84 16.60 16.86
C LYS A 70 3.76 15.84 15.56
N SER A 71 2.82 16.26 14.68
CA SER A 71 2.72 15.79 13.31
C SER A 71 3.78 16.43 12.42
N ALA A 72 3.94 15.94 11.19
CA ALA A 72 5.11 16.18 10.34
C ALA A 72 5.54 17.66 10.23
N ILE A 73 4.61 18.58 9.97
CA ILE A 73 4.94 20.02 9.77
C ILE A 73 5.65 20.59 11.00
N TYR A 74 5.06 20.38 12.16
CA TYR A 74 5.58 20.95 13.40
C TYR A 74 6.65 20.09 14.06
N ALA A 75 6.77 18.81 13.69
CA ALA A 75 7.83 17.95 14.16
C ALA A 75 9.21 18.42 13.65
N TYR A 76 9.34 18.65 12.35
CA TYR A 76 10.58 19.19 11.77
C TYR A 76 10.87 20.61 12.26
N GLU A 77 9.84 21.48 12.37
CA GLU A 77 9.98 22.83 12.92
C GLU A 77 10.48 22.81 14.37
N ALA A 78 9.94 21.92 15.21
CA ALA A 78 10.35 21.80 16.62
C ALA A 78 11.78 21.29 16.79
N MET A 79 12.26 20.45 15.87
CA MET A 79 13.65 20.01 15.87
C MET A 79 14.60 21.09 15.38
N ARG A 80 14.25 21.78 14.28
CA ARG A 80 15.04 22.91 13.75
C ARG A 80 14.17 23.82 12.88
N LYS A 81 13.94 25.04 13.34
CA LYS A 81 12.99 25.98 12.73
C LYS A 81 13.17 26.18 11.20
N LYS A 82 14.43 26.21 10.72
CA LYS A 82 14.73 26.36 9.29
C LYS A 82 14.29 25.15 8.44
N TRP A 83 14.00 23.98 9.05
CA TRP A 83 13.62 22.77 8.35
C TRP A 83 12.10 22.50 8.33
N LYS A 84 11.30 23.52 8.69
CA LYS A 84 9.83 23.46 8.56
C LYS A 84 9.37 23.08 7.15
N PHE A 85 10.11 23.52 6.13
CA PHE A 85 9.79 23.23 4.73
C PHE A 85 9.76 21.71 4.45
N LEU A 86 10.66 20.94 5.07
CA LEU A 86 10.66 19.48 4.92
C LEU A 86 9.39 18.87 5.50
N GLY A 87 8.90 19.37 6.64
CA GLY A 87 7.62 18.96 7.20
C GLY A 87 6.43 19.30 6.28
N VAL A 88 6.47 20.43 5.58
CA VAL A 88 5.44 20.80 4.60
C VAL A 88 5.50 19.87 3.38
N LEU A 89 6.69 19.58 2.84
CA LEU A 89 6.85 18.63 1.73
C LEU A 89 6.35 17.23 2.12
N THR A 90 6.73 16.77 3.31
CA THR A 90 6.25 15.47 3.86
C THR A 90 4.74 15.43 4.00
N PHE A 91 4.09 16.54 4.33
CA PHE A 91 2.64 16.64 4.45
C PHE A 91 1.92 16.65 3.09
N LEU A 92 2.56 17.15 2.01
CA LEU A 92 1.97 17.13 0.68
C LEU A 92 1.75 15.72 0.13
N VAL A 93 2.61 14.76 0.50
CA VAL A 93 2.51 13.38 0.00
C VAL A 93 1.17 12.72 0.37
N PRO A 94 0.77 12.63 1.66
CA PRO A 94 -0.52 12.02 2.01
C PRO A 94 -1.71 12.80 1.44
N ILE A 95 -1.61 14.11 1.24
CA ILE A 95 -2.66 14.91 0.60
C ILE A 95 -2.92 14.40 -0.82
N LEU A 96 -1.88 14.15 -1.60
CA LEU A 96 -1.99 13.62 -2.97
C LEU A 96 -2.49 12.18 -2.97
N ILE A 97 -1.90 11.32 -2.14
CA ILE A 97 -2.26 9.89 -2.06
C ILE A 97 -3.74 9.73 -1.70
N MET A 98 -4.25 10.50 -0.75
CA MET A 98 -5.65 10.38 -0.30
C MET A 98 -6.66 10.63 -1.42
N THR A 99 -6.33 11.43 -2.43
CA THR A 99 -7.23 11.74 -3.54
C THR A 99 -7.55 10.52 -4.40
N TYR A 100 -6.59 9.62 -4.58
CA TYR A 100 -6.72 8.48 -5.49
C TYR A 100 -6.79 7.11 -4.80
N TYR A 101 -6.25 6.98 -3.57
CA TYR A 101 -6.19 5.69 -2.91
C TYR A 101 -7.57 5.13 -2.55
N ALA A 102 -8.53 6.02 -2.22
CA ALA A 102 -9.91 5.65 -2.01
C ALA A 102 -10.62 5.17 -3.31
N VAL A 103 -10.16 5.62 -4.49
CA VAL A 103 -10.66 5.12 -5.79
C VAL A 103 -10.27 3.67 -5.98
N ILE A 104 -9.01 3.33 -5.70
CA ILE A 104 -8.52 1.94 -5.74
C ILE A 104 -9.32 1.05 -4.76
N GLY A 105 -9.56 1.56 -3.54
CA GLY A 105 -10.42 0.88 -2.57
C GLY A 105 -11.83 0.61 -3.11
N GLY A 106 -12.39 1.56 -3.85
CA GLY A 106 -13.69 1.40 -4.54
C GLY A 106 -13.66 0.30 -5.61
N TRP A 107 -12.60 0.23 -6.41
CA TRP A 107 -12.43 -0.85 -7.39
C TRP A 107 -12.39 -2.24 -6.73
N ILE A 108 -11.69 -2.35 -5.60
CA ILE A 108 -11.64 -3.58 -4.81
C ILE A 108 -13.05 -3.96 -4.30
N LEU A 109 -13.82 -3.00 -3.78
CA LEU A 109 -15.19 -3.25 -3.34
C LEU A 109 -16.08 -3.76 -4.49
N LYS A 110 -15.93 -3.22 -5.69
CA LYS A 110 -16.66 -3.71 -6.89
C LYS A 110 -16.35 -5.19 -7.13
N TYR A 111 -15.08 -5.58 -7.09
CA TYR A 111 -14.70 -6.98 -7.33
C TYR A 111 -15.17 -7.91 -6.21
N ILE A 112 -15.19 -7.47 -4.95
CA ILE A 112 -15.86 -8.22 -3.87
C ILE A 112 -17.32 -8.50 -4.24
N THR A 113 -18.05 -7.49 -4.70
CA THR A 113 -19.48 -7.67 -5.08
C THR A 113 -19.64 -8.65 -6.25
N ILE A 114 -18.77 -8.59 -7.25
CA ILE A 114 -18.78 -9.53 -8.39
C ILE A 114 -18.65 -10.99 -7.89
N TYR A 115 -17.67 -11.27 -7.04
CA TYR A 115 -17.44 -12.64 -6.55
C TYR A 115 -18.51 -13.09 -5.55
N LEU A 116 -19.00 -12.23 -4.67
CA LEU A 116 -20.08 -12.54 -3.73
C LEU A 116 -21.38 -12.89 -4.46
N LEU A 117 -21.73 -12.16 -5.50
CA LEU A 117 -22.94 -12.40 -6.31
C LEU A 117 -22.79 -13.61 -7.25
N GLY A 118 -21.62 -14.24 -7.30
CA GLY A 118 -21.39 -15.40 -8.17
C GLY A 118 -21.16 -15.06 -9.65
N SER A 119 -20.93 -13.78 -9.94
CA SER A 119 -20.70 -13.27 -11.29
C SER A 119 -19.20 -13.22 -11.67
N GLY A 120 -18.36 -14.08 -11.07
CA GLY A 120 -16.92 -14.10 -11.29
C GLY A 120 -16.53 -14.31 -12.77
N GLU A 121 -17.36 -14.96 -13.56
CA GLU A 121 -17.17 -15.11 -15.00
C GLU A 121 -17.10 -13.75 -15.75
N GLN A 122 -17.81 -12.72 -15.28
CA GLN A 122 -17.73 -11.39 -15.86
C GLN A 122 -16.34 -10.76 -15.70
N ALA A 123 -15.64 -11.09 -14.62
CA ALA A 123 -14.33 -10.55 -14.33
C ALA A 123 -13.21 -11.17 -15.22
N VAL A 124 -13.51 -12.24 -15.96
CA VAL A 124 -12.58 -12.88 -16.91
C VAL A 124 -12.41 -12.06 -18.19
N ASP A 125 -13.45 -11.32 -18.57
CA ASP A 125 -13.35 -10.39 -19.70
C ASP A 125 -12.28 -9.33 -19.42
N SER A 126 -11.28 -9.26 -20.29
CA SER A 126 -10.18 -8.29 -20.19
C SER A 126 -10.67 -6.83 -20.17
N ASN A 127 -11.87 -6.57 -20.72
CA ASN A 127 -12.50 -5.26 -20.73
C ASN A 127 -13.38 -4.98 -19.52
N CYS A 128 -13.62 -5.97 -18.64
CA CYS A 128 -14.50 -5.80 -17.49
C CYS A 128 -14.05 -4.64 -16.59
N PHE A 129 -12.76 -4.57 -16.30
CA PHE A 129 -12.19 -3.49 -15.49
C PHE A 129 -12.28 -2.13 -16.20
N SER A 130 -11.83 -2.04 -17.44
CA SER A 130 -11.89 -0.78 -18.21
C SER A 130 -13.32 -0.29 -18.41
N ASN A 131 -14.25 -1.18 -18.72
CA ASN A 131 -15.67 -0.85 -18.83
C ASN A 131 -16.25 -0.34 -17.51
N PHE A 132 -15.87 -0.95 -16.38
CA PHE A 132 -16.31 -0.51 -15.05
C PHE A 132 -15.80 0.89 -14.71
N ILE A 133 -14.51 1.18 -14.92
CA ILE A 133 -13.96 2.50 -14.57
C ILE A 133 -14.43 3.61 -15.51
N SER A 134 -14.79 3.28 -16.74
CA SER A 134 -15.26 4.24 -17.77
C SER A 134 -16.68 4.72 -17.57
N VAL A 135 -17.45 4.11 -16.66
CA VAL A 135 -18.82 4.56 -16.38
C VAL A 135 -18.87 5.45 -15.13
N PRO A 136 -19.62 6.58 -15.17
CA PRO A 136 -19.70 7.49 -14.03
C PRO A 136 -20.21 6.84 -12.73
N SER A 137 -21.03 5.78 -12.83
CA SER A 137 -21.56 5.06 -11.66
C SER A 137 -20.47 4.34 -10.84
N SER A 138 -19.27 4.13 -11.36
CA SER A 138 -18.14 3.55 -10.64
C SER A 138 -17.74 4.39 -9.41
N VAL A 139 -18.03 5.68 -9.43
CA VAL A 139 -17.73 6.63 -8.33
C VAL A 139 -18.36 6.22 -7.00
N TRP A 140 -19.53 5.57 -7.03
CA TRP A 140 -20.25 5.20 -5.81
C TRP A 140 -19.50 4.20 -4.93
N TYR A 141 -18.75 3.28 -5.53
CA TYR A 141 -17.89 2.36 -4.81
C TYR A 141 -16.75 3.09 -4.11
N SER A 142 -16.15 4.08 -4.78
CA SER A 142 -15.07 4.91 -4.22
C SER A 142 -15.59 5.80 -3.09
N ILE A 143 -16.77 6.38 -3.24
CA ILE A 143 -17.45 7.15 -2.18
C ILE A 143 -17.73 6.25 -0.96
N ALA A 144 -18.24 5.04 -1.17
CA ALA A 144 -18.53 4.11 -0.08
C ALA A 144 -17.24 3.76 0.70
N PHE A 145 -16.13 3.51 0.00
CA PHE A 145 -14.84 3.24 0.63
C PHE A 145 -14.31 4.44 1.40
N MET A 146 -14.42 5.65 0.83
CA MET A 146 -14.02 6.89 1.49
C MET A 146 -14.84 7.19 2.75
N LEU A 147 -16.16 6.94 2.71
CA LEU A 147 -17.04 7.10 3.87
C LEU A 147 -16.66 6.13 5.00
N LEU A 148 -16.38 4.88 4.67
CA LEU A 148 -15.91 3.89 5.65
C LEU A 148 -14.60 4.33 6.31
N THR A 149 -13.63 4.78 5.52
CA THR A 149 -12.35 5.33 6.01
C THR A 149 -12.59 6.52 6.93
N SER A 150 -13.41 7.48 6.50
CA SER A 150 -13.75 8.68 7.26
C SER A 150 -14.41 8.37 8.58
N PHE A 151 -15.33 7.42 8.61
CA PHE A 151 -16.02 6.99 9.82
C PHE A 151 -15.04 6.43 10.86
N ILE A 152 -14.05 5.65 10.44
CA ILE A 152 -13.06 5.07 11.34
C ILE A 152 -12.16 6.16 11.92
N VAL A 153 -11.64 7.08 11.09
CA VAL A 153 -10.77 8.17 11.55
C VAL A 153 -11.52 9.15 12.45
N TYR A 154 -12.80 9.41 12.18
CA TYR A 154 -13.66 10.26 13.00
C TYR A 154 -13.77 9.75 14.46
N ASN A 155 -13.77 8.42 14.67
CA ASN A 155 -13.80 7.80 15.98
C ASN A 155 -12.47 7.92 16.77
N GLY A 156 -11.41 8.40 16.13
CA GLY A 156 -10.11 8.68 16.77
C GLY A 156 -9.14 7.51 16.78
N VAL A 157 -8.01 7.71 17.46
CA VAL A 157 -6.88 6.77 17.39
C VAL A 157 -7.22 5.45 18.10
N GLU A 158 -7.60 5.49 19.37
CA GLU A 158 -7.81 4.29 20.18
C GLU A 158 -9.09 3.53 19.77
N LYS A 159 -10.23 4.24 19.67
CA LYS A 159 -11.55 3.62 19.42
C LYS A 159 -11.79 3.31 17.93
N GLY A 160 -11.15 4.02 17.03
CA GLY A 160 -11.25 3.84 15.58
C GLY A 160 -10.06 3.05 15.05
N ILE A 161 -8.93 3.72 14.84
CA ILE A 161 -7.76 3.20 14.13
C ILE A 161 -7.19 1.94 14.78
N GLU A 162 -6.86 2.02 16.07
CA GLU A 162 -6.25 0.91 16.81
C GLU A 162 -7.18 -0.30 16.89
N ARG A 163 -8.46 -0.08 17.19
CA ARG A 163 -9.45 -1.17 17.30
C ARG A 163 -9.60 -1.90 15.98
N VAL A 164 -9.72 -1.16 14.89
CA VAL A 164 -9.86 -1.72 13.53
C VAL A 164 -8.60 -2.46 13.13
N SER A 165 -7.42 -1.88 13.35
CA SER A 165 -6.15 -2.53 13.02
C SER A 165 -5.90 -3.80 13.84
N LYS A 166 -6.25 -3.81 15.12
CA LYS A 166 -6.16 -5.01 15.99
C LYS A 166 -7.03 -6.18 15.49
N PHE A 167 -8.13 -5.89 14.81
CA PHE A 167 -8.99 -6.91 14.22
C PHE A 167 -8.50 -7.31 12.82
N ILE A 168 -8.26 -6.31 11.96
CA ILE A 168 -7.94 -6.54 10.55
C ILE A 168 -6.59 -7.24 10.39
N MET A 169 -5.53 -6.83 11.10
CA MET A 169 -4.18 -7.34 10.85
C MET A 169 -4.03 -8.84 11.08
N PRO A 170 -4.50 -9.44 12.21
CA PRO A 170 -4.44 -10.88 12.37
C PRO A 170 -5.25 -11.64 11.31
N VAL A 171 -6.45 -11.14 10.94
CA VAL A 171 -7.29 -11.76 9.91
C VAL A 171 -6.59 -11.70 8.55
N LEU A 172 -6.01 -10.56 8.19
CA LEU A 172 -5.25 -10.37 6.97
C LEU A 172 -4.06 -11.35 6.89
N LEU A 173 -3.29 -11.49 7.98
CA LEU A 173 -2.18 -12.44 8.04
C LEU A 173 -2.64 -13.88 7.83
N LEU A 174 -3.74 -14.29 8.48
CA LEU A 174 -4.30 -15.63 8.29
C LEU A 174 -4.77 -15.84 6.84
N MET A 175 -5.42 -14.85 6.24
CA MET A 175 -5.90 -14.95 4.86
C MET A 175 -4.73 -15.06 3.87
N VAL A 176 -3.68 -14.24 4.02
CA VAL A 176 -2.53 -14.28 3.11
C VAL A 176 -1.80 -15.62 3.20
N VAL A 177 -1.62 -16.14 4.43
CA VAL A 177 -1.03 -17.49 4.62
C VAL A 177 -1.91 -18.56 4.01
N GLY A 178 -3.22 -18.54 4.26
CA GLY A 178 -4.15 -19.53 3.73
C GLY A 178 -4.17 -19.57 2.20
N ILE A 179 -4.23 -18.41 1.55
CA ILE A 179 -4.22 -18.33 0.08
C ILE A 179 -2.84 -18.71 -0.48
N ALA A 180 -1.74 -18.31 0.19
CA ALA A 180 -0.38 -18.71 -0.22
C ALA A 180 -0.19 -20.22 -0.19
N VAL A 181 -0.59 -20.89 0.91
CA VAL A 181 -0.55 -22.36 1.01
C VAL A 181 -1.41 -23.00 -0.08
N PHE A 182 -2.62 -22.50 -0.29
CA PHE A 182 -3.49 -23.01 -1.37
C PHE A 182 -2.84 -22.86 -2.74
N SER A 183 -2.20 -21.71 -3.03
CA SER A 183 -1.52 -21.46 -4.29
C SER A 183 -0.43 -22.49 -4.61
N LEU A 184 0.29 -22.98 -3.60
CA LEU A 184 1.31 -24.01 -3.76
C LEU A 184 0.73 -25.40 -4.13
N THR A 185 -0.54 -25.65 -3.82
CA THR A 185 -1.21 -26.92 -4.17
C THR A 185 -1.75 -26.96 -5.60
N LEU A 186 -1.74 -25.83 -6.29
CA LEU A 186 -2.28 -25.72 -7.63
C LEU A 186 -1.46 -26.52 -8.65
N LYS A 187 -2.15 -27.10 -9.62
CA LYS A 187 -1.56 -27.83 -10.74
C LYS A 187 -2.48 -27.77 -11.95
N THR A 188 -1.90 -27.69 -13.13
CA THR A 188 -2.62 -27.82 -14.40
C THR A 188 -1.76 -28.57 -15.42
N THR A 189 -2.41 -29.24 -16.36
CA THR A 189 -1.74 -29.86 -17.50
C THR A 189 -2.04 -29.00 -18.73
N LEU A 190 -1.00 -28.55 -19.40
CA LEU A 190 -1.12 -27.75 -20.62
C LEU A 190 -1.55 -28.63 -21.80
N GLU A 191 -1.92 -28.01 -22.91
CA GLU A 191 -2.34 -28.69 -24.15
C GLU A 191 -1.22 -29.59 -24.75
N ASP A 192 0.05 -29.24 -24.49
CA ASP A 192 1.23 -30.01 -24.87
C ASP A 192 1.55 -31.21 -23.94
N GLY A 193 0.71 -31.45 -22.93
CA GLY A 193 0.90 -32.48 -21.90
C GLY A 193 1.85 -32.11 -20.78
N THR A 194 2.44 -30.92 -20.77
CA THR A 194 3.36 -30.45 -19.72
C THR A 194 2.59 -30.13 -18.42
N LEU A 195 3.02 -30.69 -17.30
CA LEU A 195 2.46 -30.41 -15.97
C LEU A 195 3.11 -29.15 -15.39
N ARG A 196 2.30 -28.13 -15.12
CA ARG A 196 2.70 -26.97 -14.32
C ARG A 196 2.16 -27.07 -12.90
N THR A 197 3.00 -26.76 -11.91
CA THR A 197 2.65 -26.83 -10.48
C THR A 197 2.97 -25.53 -9.76
N GLY A 198 2.26 -25.28 -8.65
CA GLY A 198 2.53 -24.12 -7.79
C GLY A 198 3.94 -24.15 -7.19
N LEU A 199 4.49 -25.35 -6.92
CA LEU A 199 5.88 -25.49 -6.45
C LEU A 199 6.91 -25.08 -7.50
N GLN A 200 6.66 -25.32 -8.78
CA GLN A 200 7.52 -24.79 -9.85
C GLN A 200 7.45 -23.28 -9.92
N GLY A 201 6.25 -22.69 -9.77
CA GLY A 201 6.08 -21.23 -9.68
C GLY A 201 6.78 -20.63 -8.46
N LEU A 202 6.77 -21.34 -7.31
CA LEU A 202 7.55 -20.93 -6.14
C LEU A 202 9.05 -21.00 -6.42
N ALA A 203 9.53 -22.03 -7.11
CA ALA A 203 10.94 -22.14 -7.48
C ALA A 203 11.37 -20.95 -8.37
N VAL A 204 10.56 -20.54 -9.33
CA VAL A 204 10.80 -19.34 -10.16
C VAL A 204 10.87 -18.08 -9.29
N TYR A 205 9.98 -17.93 -8.32
CA TYR A 205 9.98 -16.77 -7.42
C TYR A 205 11.21 -16.70 -6.52
N LEU A 206 11.70 -17.83 -6.02
CA LEU A 206 12.80 -17.90 -5.05
C LEU A 206 14.19 -18.01 -5.68
N THR A 207 14.28 -18.52 -6.91
CA THR A 207 15.57 -18.72 -7.59
C THR A 207 16.07 -17.38 -8.15
N PRO A 208 17.29 -16.93 -7.78
CA PRO A 208 17.88 -15.74 -8.38
C PRO A 208 18.19 -15.98 -9.87
N ASP A 209 17.59 -15.20 -10.73
CA ASP A 209 17.94 -15.18 -12.15
C ASP A 209 19.04 -14.13 -12.40
N LEU A 210 20.26 -14.62 -12.67
CA LEU A 210 21.43 -13.81 -12.97
C LEU A 210 21.74 -13.79 -14.48
N SER A 211 20.90 -14.39 -15.32
CA SER A 211 21.11 -14.45 -16.75
C SER A 211 21.06 -13.05 -17.36
N GLY A 212 22.13 -12.69 -18.10
CA GLY A 212 22.23 -11.40 -18.77
C GLY A 212 22.29 -10.17 -17.85
N ILE A 213 22.69 -10.34 -16.58
CA ILE A 213 22.80 -9.22 -15.65
C ILE A 213 23.94 -8.29 -16.05
N THR A 214 23.61 -7.02 -16.24
CA THR A 214 24.54 -5.91 -16.45
C THR A 214 24.51 -4.99 -15.24
N LEU A 215 25.49 -4.11 -15.09
CA LEU A 215 25.47 -3.10 -14.03
C LEU A 215 24.22 -2.21 -14.13
N GLU A 216 23.81 -1.83 -15.33
CA GLU A 216 22.61 -1.04 -15.58
C GLU A 216 21.35 -1.78 -15.10
N ARG A 217 21.22 -3.06 -15.46
CA ARG A 217 20.10 -3.90 -15.03
C ARG A 217 20.06 -4.08 -13.51
N PHE A 218 21.22 -4.32 -12.88
CA PHE A 218 21.33 -4.41 -11.43
C PHE A 218 20.89 -3.11 -10.73
N LEU A 219 21.34 -1.96 -11.23
CA LEU A 219 20.92 -0.65 -10.68
C LEU A 219 19.41 -0.41 -10.86
N GLN A 220 18.84 -0.82 -12.00
CA GLN A 220 17.39 -0.74 -12.21
C GLN A 220 16.61 -1.58 -11.19
N ILE A 221 17.02 -2.83 -10.96
CA ILE A 221 16.41 -3.71 -9.94
C ILE A 221 16.51 -3.09 -8.55
N ALA A 222 17.67 -2.52 -8.21
CA ALA A 222 17.87 -1.85 -6.92
C ALA A 222 16.96 -0.60 -6.76
N LEU A 223 16.76 0.18 -7.82
CA LEU A 223 15.85 1.32 -7.82
C LEU A 223 14.38 0.89 -7.70
N ASP A 224 13.98 -0.17 -8.39
CA ASP A 224 12.64 -0.73 -8.31
C ASP A 224 12.35 -1.28 -6.90
N ALA A 225 13.33 -1.99 -6.30
CA ALA A 225 13.25 -2.47 -4.92
C ALA A 225 13.20 -1.32 -3.89
N MET A 226 14.01 -0.28 -4.07
CA MET A 226 14.02 0.91 -3.21
C MET A 226 12.68 1.68 -3.29
N SER A 227 12.15 1.87 -4.49
CA SER A 227 10.85 2.50 -4.71
C SER A 227 9.71 1.72 -4.06
N GLN A 228 9.76 0.38 -4.16
CA GLN A 228 8.80 -0.50 -3.48
C GLN A 228 8.91 -0.38 -1.95
N LEU A 229 10.13 -0.33 -1.42
CA LEU A 229 10.39 -0.18 0.01
C LEU A 229 9.76 1.10 0.60
N PHE A 230 9.99 2.24 -0.05
CA PHE A 230 9.46 3.53 0.44
C PHE A 230 7.93 3.53 0.47
N PHE A 231 7.32 3.00 -0.58
CA PHE A 231 5.87 2.91 -0.66
C PHE A 231 5.30 1.95 0.39
N SER A 232 5.91 0.76 0.51
CA SER A 232 5.45 -0.30 1.43
C SER A 232 5.53 0.15 2.89
N LEU A 233 6.67 0.64 3.35
CA LEU A 233 6.86 1.04 4.75
C LEU A 233 6.16 2.36 5.14
N SER A 234 5.48 3.03 4.22
CA SER A 234 4.84 4.33 4.47
C SER A 234 5.80 5.37 5.07
N VAL A 235 7.08 5.33 4.69
CA VAL A 235 8.10 6.28 5.14
C VAL A 235 8.13 7.53 4.27
N SER A 236 8.63 8.64 4.81
CA SER A 236 8.76 9.93 4.11
C SER A 236 7.43 10.57 3.67
N MET A 237 6.29 10.08 4.16
CA MET A 237 4.96 10.64 3.90
C MET A 237 4.25 11.13 5.18
N GLY A 238 4.98 11.31 6.28
CA GLY A 238 4.48 11.88 7.53
C GLY A 238 3.56 10.99 8.35
N ILE A 239 3.19 9.82 7.86
CA ILE A 239 2.32 8.87 8.58
C ILE A 239 3.05 8.34 9.80
N MET A 240 4.27 7.84 9.64
CA MET A 240 5.06 7.26 10.73
C MET A 240 5.49 8.31 11.76
N ILE A 241 5.71 9.57 11.33
CA ILE A 241 5.92 10.70 12.24
C ILE A 241 4.65 10.96 13.08
N THR A 242 3.49 10.98 12.42
CA THR A 242 2.20 11.18 13.09
C THR A 242 1.92 10.06 14.10
N TYR A 243 2.08 8.80 13.69
CA TYR A 243 1.89 7.65 14.58
C TYR A 243 2.91 7.65 15.72
N GLY A 244 4.18 7.98 15.45
CA GLY A 244 5.21 8.18 16.45
C GLY A 244 4.81 9.21 17.51
N SER A 245 4.11 10.29 17.14
CA SER A 245 3.63 11.30 18.07
C SER A 245 2.56 10.79 19.06
N TYR A 246 1.95 9.65 18.78
CA TYR A 246 0.95 8.98 19.62
C TYR A 246 1.54 7.87 20.50
N VAL A 247 2.81 7.51 20.28
CA VAL A 247 3.49 6.44 21.01
C VAL A 247 3.91 6.91 22.39
N LYS A 248 3.61 6.13 23.42
CA LYS A 248 4.04 6.39 24.80
C LYS A 248 5.56 6.25 24.95
N LYS A 249 6.13 6.95 25.93
CA LYS A 249 7.59 6.99 26.13
C LYS A 249 8.19 5.66 26.61
N ASP A 250 7.39 4.83 27.27
CA ASP A 250 7.76 3.51 27.80
C ASP A 250 7.79 2.39 26.74
N VAL A 251 7.28 2.65 25.52
CA VAL A 251 7.29 1.68 24.42
C VAL A 251 8.71 1.55 23.83
N ASP A 252 9.19 0.31 23.68
CA ASP A 252 10.44 0.01 23.00
C ASP A 252 10.27 0.21 21.48
N LEU A 253 10.93 1.26 20.95
CA LEU A 253 10.84 1.58 19.52
C LEU A 253 11.54 0.56 18.64
N ASN A 254 12.73 0.10 19.02
CA ASN A 254 13.48 -0.83 18.16
C ASN A 254 12.71 -2.13 17.98
N LYS A 255 12.16 -2.65 19.09
CA LYS A 255 11.31 -3.85 19.03
C LYS A 255 10.05 -3.61 18.20
N SER A 256 9.41 -2.44 18.35
CA SER A 256 8.20 -2.11 17.57
C SER A 256 8.50 -1.96 16.09
N VAL A 257 9.58 -1.27 15.71
CA VAL A 257 10.01 -1.11 14.32
C VAL A 257 10.31 -2.45 13.69
N SER A 258 11.10 -3.31 14.36
CA SER A 258 11.37 -4.67 13.86
C SER A 258 10.11 -5.50 13.66
N GLN A 259 9.10 -5.36 14.54
CA GLN A 259 7.82 -6.04 14.38
C GLN A 259 7.01 -5.51 13.19
N ILE A 260 6.98 -4.19 12.97
CA ILE A 260 6.29 -3.56 11.85
C ILE A 260 6.93 -4.01 10.53
N GLU A 261 8.25 -3.95 10.44
CA GLU A 261 9.02 -4.32 9.26
C GLU A 261 8.90 -5.81 8.94
N LEU A 262 8.94 -6.67 9.96
CA LEU A 262 8.72 -8.11 9.79
C LEU A 262 7.31 -8.42 9.27
N MET A 263 6.28 -7.71 9.76
CA MET A 263 4.91 -7.89 9.28
C MET A 263 4.77 -7.44 7.84
N ASP A 264 5.29 -6.26 7.48
CA ASP A 264 5.20 -5.73 6.12
C ASP A 264 5.95 -6.61 5.12
N THR A 265 7.24 -6.89 5.40
CA THR A 265 8.07 -7.73 4.54
C THR A 265 7.53 -9.16 4.46
N GLY A 266 7.05 -9.71 5.57
CA GLY A 266 6.43 -11.04 5.61
C GLY A 266 5.17 -11.12 4.75
N VAL A 267 4.30 -10.11 4.79
CA VAL A 267 3.11 -10.06 3.93
C VAL A 267 3.50 -9.86 2.46
N ALA A 268 4.46 -8.99 2.15
CA ALA A 268 4.95 -8.80 0.79
C ALA A 268 5.52 -10.10 0.21
N PHE A 269 6.35 -10.80 0.99
CA PHE A 269 6.91 -12.10 0.60
C PHE A 269 5.81 -13.14 0.38
N LEU A 270 4.86 -13.28 1.31
CA LEU A 270 3.74 -14.22 1.20
C LEU A 270 2.80 -13.86 0.05
N ALA A 271 2.62 -12.58 -0.28
CA ALA A 271 1.88 -12.16 -1.46
C ALA A 271 2.56 -12.62 -2.76
N GLY A 272 3.90 -12.60 -2.81
CA GLY A 272 4.65 -13.21 -3.89
C GLY A 272 4.40 -14.72 -4.00
N VAL A 273 4.44 -15.46 -2.86
CA VAL A 273 4.09 -16.88 -2.80
C VAL A 273 2.64 -17.15 -3.20
N MET A 274 1.74 -16.24 -2.88
CA MET A 274 0.31 -16.36 -3.21
C MET A 274 0.04 -16.14 -4.71
N ILE A 275 0.69 -15.16 -5.31
CA ILE A 275 0.31 -14.66 -6.64
C ILE A 275 1.17 -15.30 -7.73
N ILE A 276 2.50 -15.31 -7.58
CA ILE A 276 3.40 -15.78 -8.64
C ILE A 276 3.15 -17.26 -8.99
N PRO A 277 3.06 -18.20 -8.02
CA PRO A 277 2.73 -19.57 -8.33
C PRO A 277 1.37 -19.75 -9.01
N ALA A 278 0.34 -19.02 -8.54
CA ALA A 278 -1.00 -19.11 -9.12
C ALA A 278 -1.02 -18.62 -10.59
N VAL A 279 -0.40 -17.48 -10.86
CA VAL A 279 -0.30 -16.96 -12.24
C VAL A 279 0.56 -17.87 -13.11
N PHE A 280 1.69 -18.38 -12.59
CA PHE A 280 2.57 -19.30 -13.31
C PHE A 280 1.85 -20.57 -13.77
N VAL A 281 1.04 -21.18 -12.89
CA VAL A 281 0.32 -22.41 -13.19
C VAL A 281 -0.64 -22.23 -14.36
N PHE A 282 -1.45 -21.17 -14.36
CA PHE A 282 -2.54 -21.01 -15.34
C PHE A 282 -2.21 -20.14 -16.54
N SER A 283 -1.29 -19.19 -16.38
CA SER A 283 -1.00 -18.19 -17.43
C SER A 283 0.49 -18.06 -17.78
N GLY A 284 1.38 -18.79 -17.08
CA GLY A 284 2.82 -18.54 -17.19
C GLY A 284 3.22 -17.18 -16.63
N LEU A 285 4.53 -16.87 -16.63
CA LEU A 285 5.02 -15.56 -16.15
C LEU A 285 4.56 -14.40 -17.05
N GLU A 286 4.22 -14.67 -18.29
CA GLU A 286 3.65 -13.68 -19.23
C GLU A 286 2.30 -13.13 -18.77
N GLY A 287 1.58 -13.86 -17.90
CA GLY A 287 0.35 -13.40 -17.26
C GLY A 287 0.56 -12.32 -16.19
N MET A 288 1.80 -12.04 -15.79
CA MET A 288 2.11 -11.00 -14.81
C MET A 288 1.99 -9.60 -15.42
N SER A 289 0.92 -8.89 -15.08
CA SER A 289 0.69 -7.52 -15.52
C SER A 289 1.18 -6.49 -14.49
N ALA A 290 1.55 -5.30 -14.94
CA ALA A 290 1.90 -4.21 -14.04
C ALA A 290 0.66 -3.55 -13.40
N GLY A 291 0.84 -3.06 -12.17
CA GLY A 291 -0.15 -2.23 -11.49
C GLY A 291 -1.52 -2.90 -11.30
N PRO A 292 -2.61 -2.12 -11.47
CA PRO A 292 -3.99 -2.63 -11.31
C PRO A 292 -4.32 -3.81 -12.22
N GLY A 293 -3.66 -3.93 -13.39
CA GLY A 293 -3.88 -5.02 -14.33
C GLY A 293 -3.65 -6.41 -13.72
N LEU A 294 -2.67 -6.56 -12.83
CA LEU A 294 -2.46 -7.83 -12.14
C LEU A 294 -3.68 -8.23 -11.31
N MET A 295 -4.18 -7.31 -10.52
CA MET A 295 -5.29 -7.57 -9.58
C MET A 295 -6.64 -7.69 -10.26
N PHE A 296 -6.94 -6.82 -11.24
CA PHE A 296 -8.28 -6.68 -11.79
C PHE A 296 -8.47 -7.37 -13.16
N VAL A 297 -7.39 -7.82 -13.80
CA VAL A 297 -7.45 -8.52 -15.10
C VAL A 297 -6.81 -9.90 -15.03
N SER A 298 -5.54 -10.01 -14.56
CA SER A 298 -4.83 -11.30 -14.57
C SER A 298 -5.36 -12.27 -13.53
N LEU A 299 -5.48 -11.85 -12.26
CA LEU A 299 -5.93 -12.74 -11.19
C LEU A 299 -7.37 -13.26 -11.36
N PRO A 300 -8.37 -12.48 -11.83
CA PRO A 300 -9.69 -13.02 -12.14
C PRO A 300 -9.67 -14.17 -13.16
N LYS A 301 -8.81 -14.12 -14.17
CA LYS A 301 -8.62 -15.23 -15.13
C LYS A 301 -8.07 -16.48 -14.45
N VAL A 302 -7.07 -16.29 -13.57
CA VAL A 302 -6.50 -17.36 -12.76
C VAL A 302 -7.57 -17.99 -11.86
N PHE A 303 -8.37 -17.18 -11.16
CA PHE A 303 -9.45 -17.69 -10.29
C PHE A 303 -10.51 -18.44 -11.09
N PHE A 304 -10.85 -17.98 -12.29
CA PHE A 304 -11.80 -18.69 -13.16
C PHE A 304 -11.30 -20.10 -13.51
N CYS A 305 -10.02 -20.26 -13.84
CA CYS A 305 -9.41 -21.56 -14.12
C CYS A 305 -9.44 -22.53 -12.91
N MET A 306 -9.60 -22.02 -11.68
CA MET A 306 -9.76 -22.83 -10.45
C MET A 306 -11.18 -23.35 -10.24
N GLY A 307 -12.16 -23.00 -11.08
CA GLY A 307 -13.55 -23.43 -10.96
C GLY A 307 -14.21 -22.95 -9.66
N PHE A 308 -14.89 -23.84 -8.93
CA PHE A 308 -15.59 -23.48 -7.69
C PHE A 308 -14.65 -22.91 -6.61
N ALA A 309 -13.44 -23.47 -6.47
CA ALA A 309 -12.43 -22.97 -5.53
C ALA A 309 -12.04 -21.51 -5.87
N GLY A 310 -11.99 -21.15 -7.15
CA GLY A 310 -11.65 -19.80 -7.61
C GLY A 310 -12.63 -18.74 -7.15
N ARG A 311 -13.94 -19.04 -7.06
CA ARG A 311 -14.91 -18.10 -6.47
C ARG A 311 -14.57 -17.83 -5.02
N MET A 312 -14.32 -18.84 -4.21
CA MET A 312 -13.98 -18.66 -2.78
C MET A 312 -12.66 -17.92 -2.61
N ILE A 313 -11.64 -18.27 -3.39
CA ILE A 313 -10.35 -17.59 -3.39
C ILE A 313 -10.51 -16.12 -3.83
N GLY A 314 -11.32 -15.83 -4.83
CA GLY A 314 -11.62 -14.47 -5.28
C GLY A 314 -12.25 -13.63 -4.16
N ILE A 315 -13.26 -14.15 -3.44
CA ILE A 315 -13.85 -13.49 -2.27
C ILE A 315 -12.78 -13.20 -1.22
N LEU A 316 -11.99 -14.21 -0.85
CA LEU A 316 -10.96 -14.08 0.18
C LEU A 316 -9.88 -13.07 -0.25
N PHE A 317 -9.40 -13.16 -1.49
CA PHE A 317 -8.36 -12.28 -2.04
C PHE A 317 -8.82 -10.80 -2.06
N PHE A 318 -9.98 -10.52 -2.62
CA PHE A 318 -10.46 -9.14 -2.68
C PHE A 318 -10.87 -8.58 -1.30
N THR A 319 -11.30 -9.44 -0.36
CA THR A 319 -11.52 -9.04 1.04
C THR A 319 -10.20 -8.70 1.73
N LEU A 320 -9.16 -9.52 1.54
CA LEU A 320 -7.81 -9.26 2.00
C LEU A 320 -7.27 -7.94 1.43
N ALA A 321 -7.45 -7.71 0.13
CA ALA A 321 -7.05 -6.47 -0.54
C ALA A 321 -7.82 -5.25 0.00
N ALA A 322 -9.12 -5.40 0.29
CA ALA A 322 -9.92 -4.34 0.91
C ALA A 322 -9.42 -4.00 2.32
N PHE A 323 -9.04 -4.99 3.11
CA PHE A 323 -8.46 -4.77 4.44
C PHE A 323 -7.12 -4.04 4.36
N ALA A 324 -6.23 -4.46 3.46
CA ALA A 324 -4.95 -3.80 3.22
C ALA A 324 -5.14 -2.35 2.73
N ALA A 325 -6.05 -2.13 1.78
CA ALA A 325 -6.37 -0.79 1.31
C ALA A 325 -6.96 0.10 2.41
N LEU A 326 -7.86 -0.45 3.22
CA LEU A 326 -8.57 0.30 4.26
C LEU A 326 -7.62 0.75 5.38
N THR A 327 -6.75 -0.12 5.87
CA THR A 327 -5.80 0.22 6.94
C THR A 327 -4.81 1.29 6.50
N SER A 328 -4.32 1.22 5.26
CA SER A 328 -3.46 2.26 4.69
C SER A 328 -4.21 3.58 4.49
N CYS A 329 -5.44 3.54 3.94
CA CYS A 329 -6.26 4.73 3.72
C CYS A 329 -6.60 5.47 5.03
N ILE A 330 -6.90 4.71 6.10
CA ILE A 330 -7.08 5.25 7.46
C ILE A 330 -5.83 6.01 7.93
N SER A 331 -4.66 5.44 7.71
CA SER A 331 -3.39 6.02 8.16
C SER A 331 -3.04 7.29 7.40
N VAL A 332 -3.30 7.31 6.08
CA VAL A 332 -3.13 8.51 5.25
C VAL A 332 -4.05 9.63 5.73
N LEU A 333 -5.36 9.34 5.90
CA LEU A 333 -6.32 10.35 6.37
C LEU A 333 -6.03 10.83 7.80
N GLU A 334 -5.56 9.94 8.68
CA GLU A 334 -5.13 10.32 10.04
C GLU A 334 -3.95 11.26 10.01
N SER A 335 -2.94 11.00 9.17
CA SER A 335 -1.78 11.89 9.03
C SER A 335 -2.22 13.30 8.60
N ILE A 336 -3.15 13.40 7.65
CA ILE A 336 -3.71 14.68 7.20
C ILE A 336 -4.50 15.34 8.33
N THR A 337 -5.36 14.58 9.01
CA THR A 337 -6.20 15.08 10.11
C THR A 337 -5.33 15.66 11.23
N ALA A 338 -4.27 14.94 11.64
CA ALA A 338 -3.38 15.38 12.70
C ALA A 338 -2.64 16.68 12.37
N ASN A 339 -2.10 16.77 11.14
CA ASN A 339 -1.44 18.01 10.68
C ASN A 339 -2.42 19.18 10.59
N CYS A 340 -3.63 18.97 10.07
CA CYS A 340 -4.66 20.01 10.00
C CYS A 340 -5.15 20.45 11.39
N MET A 341 -5.32 19.51 12.32
CA MET A 341 -5.68 19.86 13.71
C MET A 341 -4.63 20.76 14.37
N GLU A 342 -3.35 20.45 14.17
CA GLU A 342 -2.25 21.28 14.70
C GLU A 342 -2.16 22.64 13.98
N LEU A 343 -2.33 22.66 12.65
CA LEU A 343 -2.22 23.88 11.84
C LEU A 343 -3.35 24.88 12.13
N PHE A 344 -4.58 24.39 12.23
CA PHE A 344 -5.78 25.21 12.41
C PHE A 344 -6.28 25.28 13.87
N HIS A 345 -5.55 24.67 14.82
CA HIS A 345 -5.94 24.58 16.23
C HIS A 345 -7.38 24.08 16.43
N SER A 346 -7.81 23.11 15.61
CA SER A 346 -9.20 22.66 15.53
C SER A 346 -9.40 21.29 16.21
N GLU A 347 -10.65 21.00 16.59
CA GLU A 347 -11.00 19.71 17.19
C GLU A 347 -11.07 18.59 16.12
N ARG A 348 -10.72 17.36 16.52
CA ARG A 348 -10.71 16.17 15.64
C ARG A 348 -12.00 16.00 14.84
N LYS A 349 -13.14 15.99 15.52
CA LYS A 349 -14.43 15.74 14.86
C LYS A 349 -14.73 16.75 13.77
N LYS A 350 -14.49 18.04 14.03
CA LYS A 350 -14.67 19.12 13.06
C LYS A 350 -13.70 18.97 11.90
N THR A 351 -12.41 18.76 12.19
CA THR A 351 -11.37 18.62 11.16
C THR A 351 -11.62 17.40 10.28
N THR A 352 -11.88 16.22 10.88
CA THR A 352 -12.15 15.00 10.11
C THR A 352 -13.42 15.17 9.27
N GLY A 353 -14.49 15.80 9.81
CA GLY A 353 -15.71 16.05 9.04
C GLY A 353 -15.47 16.91 7.81
N ILE A 354 -14.73 18.02 7.94
CA ILE A 354 -14.38 18.89 6.80
C ILE A 354 -13.52 18.13 5.79
N LEU A 355 -12.46 17.44 6.25
CA LEU A 355 -11.59 16.66 5.38
C LEU A 355 -12.34 15.54 4.66
N SER A 356 -13.29 14.89 5.33
CA SER A 356 -14.13 13.87 4.70
C SER A 356 -14.90 14.42 3.50
N VAL A 357 -15.52 15.60 3.64
CA VAL A 357 -16.22 16.26 2.53
C VAL A 357 -15.26 16.62 1.40
N VAL A 358 -14.11 17.21 1.73
CA VAL A 358 -13.07 17.57 0.73
C VAL A 358 -12.60 16.34 -0.03
N TYR A 359 -12.29 15.23 0.68
CA TYR A 359 -11.80 14.03 0.02
C TYR A 359 -12.89 13.20 -0.66
N LEU A 360 -14.16 13.29 -0.25
CA LEU A 360 -15.27 12.74 -1.03
C LEU A 360 -15.35 13.41 -2.41
N ILE A 361 -15.21 14.75 -2.45
CA ILE A 361 -15.21 15.49 -3.73
C ILE A 361 -13.96 15.15 -4.54
N ALA A 362 -12.76 15.16 -3.92
CA ALA A 362 -11.51 14.85 -4.62
C ALA A 362 -11.51 13.42 -5.18
N THR A 363 -11.95 12.43 -4.39
CA THR A 363 -12.11 11.03 -4.82
C THR A 363 -13.08 10.92 -5.98
N ALA A 364 -14.21 11.64 -5.95
CA ALA A 364 -15.16 11.64 -7.05
C ALA A 364 -14.57 12.23 -8.32
N VAL A 365 -13.83 13.34 -8.23
CA VAL A 365 -13.14 13.95 -9.39
C VAL A 365 -12.13 12.99 -9.99
N ILE A 366 -11.29 12.34 -9.17
CA ILE A 366 -10.29 11.38 -9.65
C ILE A 366 -10.96 10.14 -10.27
N ALA A 367 -12.02 9.60 -9.64
CA ALA A 367 -12.76 8.46 -10.20
C ALA A 367 -13.41 8.81 -11.56
N LEU A 368 -13.98 10.01 -11.69
CA LEU A 368 -14.53 10.52 -12.94
C LEU A 368 -13.47 10.87 -13.98
N GLY A 369 -12.21 10.92 -13.61
CA GLY A 369 -11.06 11.07 -14.52
C GLY A 369 -10.95 9.96 -15.57
N TYR A 370 -11.59 8.81 -15.34
CA TYR A 370 -11.67 7.71 -16.30
C TYR A 370 -12.91 7.79 -17.23
N SER A 371 -13.78 8.76 -17.01
CA SER A 371 -15.04 8.92 -17.76
C SER A 371 -15.32 10.37 -18.16
N VAL A 372 -15.92 11.17 -17.26
CA VAL A 372 -16.36 12.54 -17.53
C VAL A 372 -15.20 13.51 -17.70
N PHE A 373 -14.16 13.38 -16.88
CA PHE A 373 -12.95 14.24 -16.89
C PHE A 373 -11.76 13.50 -17.50
N TYR A 374 -11.99 12.69 -18.53
CA TYR A 374 -10.93 11.92 -19.17
C TYR A 374 -9.84 12.84 -19.74
N VAL A 375 -8.63 12.70 -19.20
CA VAL A 375 -7.43 13.38 -19.66
C VAL A 375 -6.28 12.39 -19.65
N GLU A 376 -5.61 12.25 -20.77
CA GLU A 376 -4.47 11.38 -20.93
C GLU A 376 -3.20 12.20 -21.12
N VAL A 377 -2.21 11.99 -20.26
CA VAL A 377 -0.94 12.73 -20.27
C VAL A 377 0.22 11.74 -20.35
N LYS A 378 1.21 12.06 -21.18
CA LYS A 378 2.46 11.31 -21.22
C LYS A 378 3.31 11.67 -20.01
N LEU A 379 3.57 10.69 -19.15
CA LEU A 379 4.38 10.85 -17.95
C LEU A 379 5.89 10.81 -18.29
N PRO A 380 6.77 11.39 -17.43
CA PRO A 380 8.21 11.41 -17.67
C PRO A 380 8.87 10.03 -17.78
N ASN A 381 8.25 8.99 -17.20
CA ASN A 381 8.70 7.59 -17.32
C ASN A 381 8.31 6.94 -18.66
N GLY A 382 7.68 7.70 -19.59
CA GLY A 382 7.27 7.24 -20.90
C GLY A 382 5.89 6.57 -20.97
N SER A 383 5.25 6.26 -19.81
CA SER A 383 3.87 5.75 -19.78
C SER A 383 2.86 6.86 -20.06
N THR A 384 1.68 6.51 -20.56
CA THR A 384 0.51 7.39 -20.57
C THR A 384 -0.30 7.13 -19.31
N GLY A 385 -0.79 8.19 -18.67
CA GLY A 385 -1.55 8.11 -17.44
C GLY A 385 -2.68 9.13 -17.38
N GLN A 386 -3.65 8.82 -16.57
CA GLN A 386 -4.81 9.67 -16.27
C GLN A 386 -4.61 10.40 -14.94
N LEU A 387 -5.63 11.11 -14.45
CA LEU A 387 -5.52 11.91 -13.21
C LEU A 387 -4.97 11.11 -12.02
N LEU A 388 -5.41 9.87 -11.84
CA LEU A 388 -4.91 8.97 -10.78
C LEU A 388 -3.40 8.74 -10.95
N ASP A 389 -2.98 8.37 -12.16
CA ASP A 389 -1.58 8.02 -12.45
C ASP A 389 -0.65 9.23 -12.28
N ILE A 390 -1.15 10.44 -12.61
CA ILE A 390 -0.41 11.69 -12.40
C ILE A 390 -0.19 11.93 -10.90
N MET A 391 -1.24 11.77 -10.06
CA MET A 391 -1.12 11.95 -8.61
C MET A 391 -0.20 10.91 -7.99
N ASP A 392 -0.31 9.65 -8.43
CA ASP A 392 0.57 8.56 -8.00
C ASP A 392 2.03 8.84 -8.39
N TYR A 393 2.28 9.25 -9.63
CA TYR A 393 3.62 9.54 -10.12
C TYR A 393 4.28 10.69 -9.32
N ILE A 394 3.57 11.79 -9.09
CA ILE A 394 4.08 12.95 -8.34
C ILE A 394 4.39 12.54 -6.89
N SER A 395 3.49 11.82 -6.22
CA SER A 395 3.66 11.45 -4.83
C SER A 395 4.73 10.38 -4.64
N ASN A 396 4.67 9.26 -5.39
CA ASN A 396 5.49 8.10 -5.14
C ASN A 396 6.82 8.10 -5.89
N SER A 397 6.83 8.55 -7.16
CA SER A 397 8.04 8.49 -7.97
C SER A 397 8.94 9.72 -7.80
N PHE A 398 8.40 10.86 -7.37
CA PHE A 398 9.15 12.10 -7.21
C PHE A 398 9.28 12.55 -5.75
N LEU A 399 8.15 12.84 -5.06
CA LEU A 399 8.20 13.48 -3.73
C LEU A 399 8.78 12.53 -2.67
N MET A 400 8.35 11.28 -2.60
CA MET A 400 8.81 10.38 -1.54
C MET A 400 10.31 10.11 -1.56
N PRO A 401 10.96 9.74 -2.69
CA PRO A 401 12.41 9.57 -2.74
C PRO A 401 13.16 10.87 -2.41
N PHE A 402 12.67 12.01 -2.88
CA PHE A 402 13.26 13.31 -2.59
C PHE A 402 13.20 13.66 -1.10
N ILE A 403 12.05 13.42 -0.45
CA ILE A 403 11.89 13.64 0.99
C ILE A 403 12.74 12.66 1.79
N ALA A 404 12.84 11.39 1.39
CA ALA A 404 13.70 10.40 2.03
C ALA A 404 15.17 10.85 2.04
N LEU A 405 15.65 11.36 0.91
CA LEU A 405 17.00 11.92 0.80
C LEU A 405 17.18 13.12 1.74
N LEU A 406 16.25 14.07 1.73
CA LEU A 406 16.32 15.25 2.60
C LEU A 406 16.22 14.89 4.09
N SER A 407 15.39 13.92 4.46
CA SER A 407 15.28 13.41 5.84
C SER A 407 16.59 12.75 6.29
N SER A 408 17.22 11.98 5.42
CA SER A 408 18.52 11.38 5.70
C SER A 408 19.62 12.43 5.89
N ILE A 409 19.64 13.48 5.06
CA ILE A 409 20.55 14.62 5.22
C ILE A 409 20.25 15.36 6.54
N PHE A 410 18.99 15.59 6.85
CA PHE A 410 18.58 16.28 8.06
C PHE A 410 19.08 15.56 9.31
N ILE A 411 18.86 14.26 9.41
CA ILE A 411 19.26 13.48 10.60
C ILE A 411 20.78 13.25 10.64
N GLY A 412 21.38 12.88 9.50
CA GLY A 412 22.80 12.50 9.44
C GLY A 412 23.79 13.66 9.58
N TRP A 413 23.42 14.85 9.08
CA TRP A 413 24.35 16.01 9.04
C TRP A 413 23.88 17.25 9.79
N VAL A 414 22.57 17.46 9.89
CA VAL A 414 22.01 18.72 10.44
C VAL A 414 21.70 18.59 11.93
N MET A 415 21.34 17.39 12.39
CA MET A 415 20.97 17.14 13.79
C MET A 415 22.11 16.62 14.65
N LYS A 416 23.34 16.64 14.13
CA LYS A 416 24.56 16.33 14.89
C LYS A 416 24.78 17.30 16.05
#